data_8f7408bdc8cb1a3f0dc95acae8286fff
#
_entry.id   8f7408bdc8cb1a3f0dc95acae8286fff
#
_cell.length_a   1.000
_cell.length_b   1.000
_cell.length_c   1.000
_cell.angle_alpha   90.00
_cell.angle_beta   90.00
_cell.angle_gamma   90.00
#
_symmetry.space_group_name_H-M   'P 1'
#
loop_
_entity.id
_entity.type
_entity.pdbx_description
1 polymer ?
#
loop_
_entity_poly.entity_id
_entity_poly.type
_entity_poly.pdbx_seq_one_letter_code
_entity_poly.pdbx_strand_id
1 'polypeptide(L)'
;MGVTLFVEHEEEIGSPSMTSIIAAHKDELAADVIVVADSVNWDQGEPSVTTTLRGVADCVVELRTLDHPLHSGQFGGVVPDALTAMCKLLATLHDENGDVAVAGLHSAEPASVEYPEERLRTETAILDGVGWLGTGNPADKMWTRPSLSVLAIDATPVAEAINILPSVCRAKVGLRVAPGGDATQDLEALMEHLRTHAPYGAQVEVTLGEAGAPGVVPFEGPYAEIANQAFKAAWGTEPVQMGTGGAIPLITDLQHTFPQATVLVTAVTDPDSRMHGLDESLHLGDFRKAILTEALILAGMAK
;
A
#
# COMPACT_ATOMS: atom_id res chain seq x y z
N MET A 1 15.10 -2.01 -33.03
CA MET A 1 14.74 -2.04 -31.59
C MET A 1 15.21 -3.37 -31.00
N GLY A 2 15.87 -3.33 -29.83
CA GLY A 2 16.16 -4.51 -29.02
C GLY A 2 15.03 -4.72 -28.02
N VAL A 3 14.78 -5.97 -27.62
CA VAL A 3 13.82 -6.32 -26.57
C VAL A 3 14.49 -7.29 -25.60
N THR A 4 14.49 -6.96 -24.32
CA THR A 4 14.93 -7.83 -23.23
C THR A 4 13.70 -8.29 -22.47
N LEU A 5 13.53 -9.60 -22.30
CA LEU A 5 12.47 -10.15 -21.45
C LEU A 5 13.11 -10.53 -20.11
N PHE A 6 12.61 -9.92 -19.03
CA PHE A 6 12.97 -10.24 -17.68
C PHE A 6 11.77 -10.90 -16.97
N VAL A 7 11.98 -12.09 -16.38
CA VAL A 7 10.93 -12.83 -15.68
C VAL A 7 11.37 -13.01 -14.24
N GLU A 8 10.62 -12.40 -13.35
CA GLU A 8 10.84 -12.41 -11.90
C GLU A 8 9.95 -13.46 -11.25
N HIS A 9 10.43 -14.13 -10.20
CA HIS A 9 9.76 -15.25 -9.54
C HIS A 9 9.63 -15.10 -8.02
N GLU A 10 10.12 -14.00 -7.44
CA GLU A 10 10.19 -13.78 -5.99
C GLU A 10 9.37 -12.57 -5.53
N GLU A 11 8.57 -11.96 -6.42
CA GLU A 11 7.85 -10.72 -6.11
C GLU A 11 6.95 -10.92 -4.88
N GLU A 12 6.20 -12.01 -4.83
CA GLU A 12 5.24 -12.33 -3.76
C GLU A 12 5.88 -12.60 -2.37
N ILE A 13 7.20 -12.72 -2.33
CA ILE A 13 7.97 -12.82 -1.07
C ILE A 13 8.90 -11.61 -0.86
N GLY A 14 8.67 -10.51 -1.58
CA GLY A 14 9.40 -9.25 -1.45
C GLY A 14 10.69 -9.17 -2.25
N SER A 15 10.85 -9.97 -3.31
CA SER A 15 11.96 -9.92 -4.27
C SER A 15 13.37 -9.87 -3.65
N PRO A 16 13.74 -10.76 -2.71
CA PRO A 16 14.99 -10.67 -1.96
C PRO A 16 16.26 -10.68 -2.82
N SER A 17 16.21 -11.26 -4.02
CA SER A 17 17.34 -11.32 -4.95
C SER A 17 17.40 -10.14 -5.93
N MET A 18 16.36 -9.33 -6.03
CA MET A 18 16.16 -8.35 -7.10
C MET A 18 17.28 -7.31 -7.18
N THR A 19 17.61 -6.67 -6.09
CA THR A 19 18.67 -5.65 -6.04
C THR A 19 20.01 -6.19 -6.55
N SER A 20 20.33 -7.45 -6.19
CA SER A 20 21.58 -8.09 -6.65
C SER A 20 21.54 -8.46 -8.13
N ILE A 21 20.39 -8.90 -8.65
CA ILE A 21 20.19 -9.23 -10.06
C ILE A 21 20.29 -7.96 -10.92
N ILE A 22 19.59 -6.89 -10.55
CA ILE A 22 19.66 -5.61 -11.25
C ILE A 22 21.10 -5.08 -11.28
N ALA A 23 21.82 -5.15 -10.16
CA ALA A 23 23.21 -4.71 -10.09
C ALA A 23 24.14 -5.54 -10.97
N ALA A 24 23.96 -6.86 -11.02
CA ALA A 24 24.80 -7.77 -11.82
C ALA A 24 24.56 -7.68 -13.32
N HIS A 25 23.32 -7.35 -13.73
CA HIS A 25 22.88 -7.33 -15.13
C HIS A 25 22.47 -5.94 -15.62
N LYS A 26 23.00 -4.88 -14.99
CA LYS A 26 22.61 -3.50 -15.26
C LYS A 26 22.70 -3.13 -16.74
N ASP A 27 23.78 -3.51 -17.41
CA ASP A 27 24.00 -3.19 -18.83
C ASP A 27 23.04 -3.96 -19.75
N GLU A 28 22.64 -5.17 -19.38
CA GLU A 28 21.71 -6.01 -20.14
C GLU A 28 20.25 -5.57 -19.96
N LEU A 29 19.94 -4.98 -18.80
CA LEU A 29 18.60 -4.48 -18.44
C LEU A 29 18.38 -3.01 -18.83
N ALA A 30 19.45 -2.29 -19.23
CA ALA A 30 19.33 -0.90 -19.63
C ALA A 30 18.42 -0.77 -20.86
N ALA A 31 17.41 0.08 -20.76
CA ALA A 31 16.40 0.31 -21.80
C ALA A 31 15.89 1.74 -21.80
N ASP A 32 15.36 2.21 -22.92
CA ASP A 32 14.67 3.49 -23.03
C ASP A 32 13.28 3.43 -22.38
N VAL A 33 12.65 2.25 -22.42
CA VAL A 33 11.34 1.97 -21.85
C VAL A 33 11.36 0.63 -21.12
N ILE A 34 10.79 0.60 -19.95
CA ILE A 34 10.59 -0.59 -19.13
C ILE A 34 9.07 -0.77 -18.94
N VAL A 35 8.55 -1.92 -19.34
CA VAL A 35 7.14 -2.27 -19.13
C VAL A 35 7.05 -3.30 -18.01
N VAL A 36 6.29 -2.99 -16.98
CA VAL A 36 5.97 -3.90 -15.87
C VAL A 36 4.50 -4.27 -16.00
N ALA A 37 4.22 -5.51 -16.39
CA ALA A 37 2.86 -6.01 -16.61
C ALA A 37 2.35 -6.76 -15.38
N ASP A 38 2.20 -6.06 -14.26
CA ASP A 38 1.88 -6.62 -12.95
C ASP A 38 0.93 -5.72 -12.15
N SER A 39 -0.18 -5.33 -12.78
CA SER A 39 -1.15 -4.46 -12.16
C SER A 39 -2.60 -4.87 -12.49
N VAL A 40 -3.55 -4.09 -11.97
CA VAL A 40 -5.00 -4.33 -12.06
C VAL A 40 -5.63 -3.31 -13.00
N ASN A 41 -6.46 -3.75 -13.93
CA ASN A 41 -7.30 -2.87 -14.75
C ASN A 41 -8.34 -2.14 -13.89
N TRP A 42 -8.81 -1.01 -14.40
CA TRP A 42 -9.85 -0.23 -13.72
C TRP A 42 -11.14 -1.04 -13.51
N ASP A 43 -11.58 -1.75 -14.55
CA ASP A 43 -12.72 -2.66 -14.50
C ASP A 43 -12.60 -3.68 -15.65
N GLN A 44 -13.48 -4.70 -15.69
CA GLN A 44 -13.57 -5.57 -16.86
C GLN A 44 -13.92 -4.75 -18.11
N GLY A 45 -13.05 -4.86 -19.13
CA GLY A 45 -13.20 -4.09 -20.36
C GLY A 45 -12.66 -2.66 -20.31
N GLU A 46 -12.25 -2.17 -19.16
CA GLU A 46 -11.70 -0.81 -18.96
C GLU A 46 -10.23 -0.89 -18.48
N PRO A 47 -9.27 -0.61 -19.38
CA PRO A 47 -7.85 -0.74 -19.05
C PRO A 47 -7.38 0.36 -18.10
N SER A 48 -6.28 0.10 -17.41
CA SER A 48 -5.58 1.10 -16.63
C SER A 48 -4.08 1.13 -16.86
N VAL A 49 -3.45 2.20 -16.41
CA VAL A 49 -2.02 2.32 -16.15
C VAL A 49 -1.83 2.77 -14.71
N THR A 50 -0.90 2.15 -14.00
CA THR A 50 -0.59 2.54 -12.64
C THR A 50 0.41 3.70 -12.65
N THR A 51 0.02 4.82 -12.04
CA THR A 51 0.82 6.04 -11.99
C THR A 51 1.38 6.36 -10.62
N THR A 52 0.82 5.74 -9.58
CA THR A 52 1.29 5.92 -8.20
C THR A 52 1.23 4.61 -7.42
N LEU A 53 2.22 4.41 -6.53
CA LEU A 53 2.29 3.27 -5.62
C LEU A 53 2.54 3.81 -4.21
N ARG A 54 1.78 3.33 -3.24
CA ARG A 54 2.06 3.66 -1.84
C ARG A 54 3.24 2.83 -1.34
N GLY A 55 4.07 3.47 -0.52
CA GLY A 55 5.09 2.77 0.24
C GLY A 55 4.49 1.99 1.42
N VAL A 56 5.31 1.22 2.08
CA VAL A 56 4.97 0.47 3.28
C VAL A 56 5.96 0.76 4.37
N ALA A 57 5.46 0.97 5.60
CA ALA A 57 6.30 1.04 6.78
C ALA A 57 5.56 0.44 7.96
N ASP A 58 6.27 -0.01 8.98
CA ASP A 58 5.65 -0.46 10.23
C ASP A 58 6.54 -0.21 11.45
N CYS A 59 5.91 -0.23 12.61
CA CYS A 59 6.61 -0.22 13.89
C CYS A 59 5.90 -1.11 14.90
N VAL A 60 6.65 -1.52 15.91
CA VAL A 60 6.11 -2.19 17.10
C VAL A 60 6.15 -1.20 18.26
N VAL A 61 5.01 -0.96 18.87
CA VAL A 61 4.89 -0.16 20.08
C VAL A 61 4.68 -1.08 21.28
N GLU A 62 5.52 -0.91 22.31
CA GLU A 62 5.36 -1.52 23.62
C GLU A 62 4.95 -0.44 24.62
N LEU A 63 3.89 -0.68 25.38
CA LEU A 63 3.37 0.22 26.39
C LEU A 63 3.36 -0.49 27.75
N ARG A 64 3.89 0.20 28.79
CA ARG A 64 3.97 -0.30 30.16
C ARG A 64 3.31 0.69 31.11
N THR A 65 2.47 0.15 32.00
CA THR A 65 1.83 0.92 33.07
C THR A 65 2.23 0.45 34.48
N LEU A 66 2.74 -0.78 34.58
CA LEU A 66 3.08 -1.44 35.84
C LEU A 66 4.38 -2.22 35.68
N ASP A 67 5.07 -2.53 36.77
CA ASP A 67 6.23 -3.43 36.77
C ASP A 67 5.83 -4.91 36.76
N HIS A 68 4.65 -5.23 37.30
CA HIS A 68 4.06 -6.58 37.30
C HIS A 68 2.53 -6.52 37.24
N PRO A 69 1.84 -7.60 36.79
CA PRO A 69 0.39 -7.64 36.77
C PRO A 69 -0.23 -7.57 38.17
N LEU A 70 -1.40 -6.95 38.28
CA LEU A 70 -2.14 -6.78 39.54
C LEU A 70 -3.53 -7.43 39.45
N HIS A 71 -4.12 -7.76 40.59
CA HIS A 71 -5.49 -8.28 40.67
C HIS A 71 -6.52 -7.18 40.33
N SER A 72 -7.33 -7.36 39.29
CA SER A 72 -8.25 -6.35 38.78
C SER A 72 -9.36 -5.99 39.76
N GLY A 73 -9.82 -6.92 40.58
CA GLY A 73 -10.84 -6.67 41.63
C GLY A 73 -10.33 -5.86 42.79
N GLN A 74 -9.01 -5.80 43.01
CA GLN A 74 -8.43 -5.00 44.09
C GLN A 74 -8.00 -3.60 43.66
N PHE A 75 -7.48 -3.48 42.48
CA PHE A 75 -6.83 -2.26 41.97
C PHE A 75 -7.50 -1.66 40.73
N GLY A 76 -8.49 -2.34 40.16
CA GLY A 76 -9.27 -1.84 39.02
C GLY A 76 -10.03 -0.56 39.41
N GLY A 77 -10.16 0.36 38.45
CA GLY A 77 -10.79 1.66 38.64
C GLY A 77 -9.82 2.75 39.11
N VAL A 78 -8.64 2.39 39.66
CA VAL A 78 -7.58 3.33 40.07
C VAL A 78 -6.34 3.20 39.22
N VAL A 79 -5.92 1.95 38.95
CA VAL A 79 -4.67 1.66 38.22
C VAL A 79 -4.98 1.42 36.75
N PRO A 80 -4.35 2.16 35.84
CA PRO A 80 -4.50 1.89 34.41
C PRO A 80 -3.77 0.59 34.04
N ASP A 81 -4.46 -0.35 33.38
CA ASP A 81 -3.83 -1.50 32.77
C ASP A 81 -3.26 -1.18 31.39
N ALA A 82 -2.23 -1.93 30.98
CA ALA A 82 -1.52 -1.65 29.74
C ALA A 82 -2.37 -1.91 28.48
N LEU A 83 -3.29 -2.87 28.51
CA LEU A 83 -4.14 -3.17 27.35
C LEU A 83 -5.15 -2.04 27.08
N THR A 84 -5.86 -1.57 28.12
CA THR A 84 -6.77 -0.42 27.99
C THR A 84 -6.01 0.85 27.60
N ALA A 85 -4.82 1.07 28.15
CA ALA A 85 -3.97 2.18 27.76
C ALA A 85 -3.52 2.08 26.28
N MET A 86 -3.13 0.90 25.82
CA MET A 86 -2.80 0.65 24.41
C MET A 86 -3.99 0.94 23.48
N CYS A 87 -5.19 0.47 23.80
CA CYS A 87 -6.39 0.77 23.01
C CYS A 87 -6.63 2.29 22.89
N LYS A 88 -6.41 3.05 23.97
CA LYS A 88 -6.52 4.52 23.96
C LYS A 88 -5.41 5.16 23.09
N LEU A 89 -4.20 4.67 23.16
CA LEU A 89 -3.10 5.14 22.33
C LEU A 89 -3.39 4.91 20.85
N LEU A 90 -3.77 3.71 20.48
CA LEU A 90 -4.08 3.35 19.08
C LEU A 90 -5.28 4.14 18.53
N ALA A 91 -6.26 4.46 19.39
CA ALA A 91 -7.40 5.30 18.99
C ALA A 91 -6.99 6.73 18.60
N THR A 92 -5.81 7.24 19.03
CA THR A 92 -5.32 8.57 18.64
C THR A 92 -4.76 8.64 17.22
N LEU A 93 -4.58 7.50 16.55
CA LEU A 93 -4.09 7.42 15.17
C LEU A 93 -5.10 7.98 14.15
N HIS A 94 -6.37 8.02 14.52
CA HIS A 94 -7.45 8.54 13.70
C HIS A 94 -8.29 9.56 14.50
N ASP A 95 -8.85 10.51 13.77
CA ASP A 95 -9.79 11.47 14.35
C ASP A 95 -11.22 10.87 14.51
N GLU A 96 -12.18 11.69 14.89
CA GLU A 96 -13.58 11.29 15.08
C GLU A 96 -14.29 10.86 13.80
N ASN A 97 -13.78 11.26 12.62
CA ASN A 97 -14.29 10.85 11.31
C ASN A 97 -13.58 9.60 10.79
N GLY A 98 -12.47 9.21 11.42
CA GLY A 98 -11.60 8.12 10.96
C GLY A 98 -10.53 8.57 9.95
N ASP A 99 -10.32 9.87 9.78
CA ASP A 99 -9.18 10.38 9.01
C ASP A 99 -7.90 10.24 9.84
N VAL A 100 -6.75 10.09 9.18
CA VAL A 100 -5.46 9.95 9.85
C VAL A 100 -5.13 11.21 10.64
N ALA A 101 -4.87 11.07 11.95
CA ALA A 101 -4.62 12.17 12.89
C ALA A 101 -3.13 12.36 13.22
N VAL A 102 -2.23 11.58 12.64
CA VAL A 102 -0.78 11.71 12.84
C VAL A 102 -0.26 12.90 12.03
N ALA A 103 0.25 13.90 12.72
CA ALA A 103 0.80 15.10 12.09
C ALA A 103 2.14 14.80 11.38
N GLY A 104 2.37 15.48 10.26
CA GLY A 104 3.66 15.39 9.52
C GLY A 104 3.74 14.28 8.49
N LEU A 105 2.73 13.42 8.37
CA LEU A 105 2.66 12.44 7.29
C LEU A 105 2.44 13.12 5.94
N HIS A 106 3.15 12.64 4.93
CA HIS A 106 3.01 13.13 3.56
C HIS A 106 1.66 12.75 2.95
N SER A 107 1.11 13.64 2.12
CA SER A 107 -0.05 13.38 1.25
C SER A 107 0.27 13.89 -0.15
N ALA A 108 -0.02 13.09 -1.17
CA ALA A 108 0.14 13.48 -2.56
C ALA A 108 -1.08 14.25 -3.08
N GLU A 109 -0.99 14.74 -4.32
CA GLU A 109 -2.12 15.36 -5.01
C GLU A 109 -3.30 14.38 -5.11
N PRO A 110 -4.54 14.88 -5.08
CA PRO A 110 -5.74 14.03 -5.19
C PRO A 110 -5.73 13.15 -6.43
N ALA A 111 -6.37 11.99 -6.34
CA ALA A 111 -6.58 11.10 -7.47
C ALA A 111 -7.39 11.78 -8.57
N SER A 112 -7.05 11.49 -9.84
CA SER A 112 -7.73 12.05 -11.00
C SER A 112 -9.12 11.46 -11.26
N VAL A 113 -9.50 10.41 -10.53
CA VAL A 113 -10.76 9.68 -10.67
C VAL A 113 -11.51 9.63 -9.35
N GLU A 114 -12.83 9.55 -9.43
CA GLU A 114 -13.68 9.24 -8.29
C GLU A 114 -13.94 7.73 -8.25
N TYR A 115 -13.83 7.14 -7.05
CA TYR A 115 -14.14 5.73 -6.85
C TYR A 115 -15.62 5.59 -6.48
N PRO A 116 -16.45 4.92 -7.31
CA PRO A 116 -17.88 4.78 -7.02
C PRO A 116 -18.14 3.99 -5.73
N GLU A 117 -18.96 4.52 -4.84
CA GLU A 117 -19.22 3.88 -3.54
C GLU A 117 -19.86 2.49 -3.69
N GLU A 118 -20.80 2.32 -4.63
CA GLU A 118 -21.48 1.04 -4.88
C GLU A 118 -20.47 -0.05 -5.31
N ARG A 119 -19.53 0.32 -6.17
CA ARG A 119 -18.45 -0.53 -6.61
C ARG A 119 -17.56 -0.93 -5.42
N LEU A 120 -17.12 0.06 -4.62
CA LEU A 120 -16.29 -0.19 -3.46
C LEU A 120 -16.97 -1.12 -2.44
N ARG A 121 -18.29 -0.99 -2.24
CA ARG A 121 -19.07 -1.92 -1.41
C ARG A 121 -19.04 -3.35 -1.93
N THR A 122 -19.14 -3.51 -3.23
CA THR A 122 -19.10 -4.83 -3.88
C THR A 122 -17.71 -5.46 -3.76
N GLU A 123 -16.66 -4.72 -4.09
CA GLU A 123 -15.28 -5.23 -4.07
C GLU A 123 -14.77 -5.53 -2.66
N THR A 124 -15.13 -4.72 -1.67
CA THR A 124 -14.67 -4.89 -0.29
C THR A 124 -15.53 -5.86 0.52
N ALA A 125 -16.71 -6.19 0.03
CA ALA A 125 -17.72 -6.96 0.78
C ALA A 125 -17.99 -6.41 2.19
N ILE A 126 -17.92 -5.09 2.37
CA ILE A 126 -18.19 -4.44 3.65
C ILE A 126 -19.62 -4.75 4.10
N LEU A 127 -19.80 -5.06 5.37
CA LEU A 127 -21.10 -5.46 5.90
C LEU A 127 -22.11 -4.30 5.87
N ASP A 128 -23.39 -4.62 5.69
CA ASP A 128 -24.47 -3.65 5.72
C ASP A 128 -24.47 -2.85 7.03
N GLY A 129 -24.61 -1.53 6.91
CA GLY A 129 -24.64 -0.61 8.05
C GLY A 129 -23.25 -0.20 8.55
N VAL A 130 -22.16 -0.79 8.05
CA VAL A 130 -20.81 -0.31 8.34
C VAL A 130 -20.48 0.88 7.43
N GLY A 131 -20.06 1.98 8.04
CA GLY A 131 -19.62 3.20 7.35
C GLY A 131 -18.18 3.12 6.85
N TRP A 132 -17.82 4.05 5.97
CA TRP A 132 -16.45 4.22 5.50
C TRP A 132 -15.57 4.92 6.53
N LEU A 133 -14.31 4.57 6.56
CA LEU A 133 -13.30 5.23 7.36
C LEU A 133 -12.89 6.55 6.68
N GLY A 134 -12.92 7.65 7.42
CA GLY A 134 -12.48 8.97 6.97
C GLY A 134 -13.41 9.65 5.96
N THR A 135 -13.02 10.83 5.54
CA THR A 135 -13.78 11.72 4.66
C THR A 135 -13.19 11.79 3.23
N GLY A 136 -13.95 12.31 2.27
CA GLY A 136 -13.51 12.57 0.90
C GLY A 136 -13.54 11.35 -0.03
N ASN A 137 -12.89 11.50 -1.18
CA ASN A 137 -12.87 10.49 -2.24
C ASN A 137 -12.16 9.20 -1.77
N PRO A 138 -12.78 8.02 -1.89
CA PRO A 138 -12.12 6.75 -1.58
C PRO A 138 -10.80 6.53 -2.35
N ALA A 139 -10.71 6.96 -3.60
CA ALA A 139 -9.48 6.85 -4.39
C ALA A 139 -8.30 7.58 -3.72
N ASP A 140 -8.52 8.78 -3.16
CA ASP A 140 -7.48 9.50 -2.43
C ASP A 140 -6.98 8.69 -1.23
N LYS A 141 -7.90 8.14 -0.45
CA LYS A 141 -7.58 7.36 0.74
C LYS A 141 -6.85 6.06 0.44
N MET A 142 -7.12 5.47 -0.71
CA MET A 142 -6.48 4.23 -1.15
C MET A 142 -5.14 4.44 -1.85
N TRP A 143 -4.92 5.60 -2.52
CA TRP A 143 -3.79 5.77 -3.44
C TRP A 143 -2.87 6.93 -3.11
N THR A 144 -3.39 8.08 -2.66
CA THR A 144 -2.64 9.34 -2.59
C THR A 144 -2.46 9.88 -1.18
N ARG A 145 -3.14 9.30 -0.19
CA ARG A 145 -3.01 9.65 1.22
C ARG A 145 -2.35 8.55 2.04
N PRO A 146 -1.71 8.89 3.16
CA PRO A 146 -1.24 7.88 4.10
C PRO A 146 -2.43 7.14 4.72
N SER A 147 -2.23 5.89 5.10
CA SER A 147 -3.21 5.16 5.90
C SER A 147 -2.54 4.36 6.99
N LEU A 148 -3.22 4.21 8.12
CA LEU A 148 -2.74 3.49 9.28
C LEU A 148 -3.64 2.30 9.59
N SER A 149 -3.03 1.19 9.99
CA SER A 149 -3.74 -0.01 10.42
C SER A 149 -3.05 -0.65 11.60
N VAL A 150 -3.82 -1.11 12.57
CA VAL A 150 -3.32 -1.97 13.64
C VAL A 150 -3.24 -3.39 13.10
N LEU A 151 -2.03 -3.88 12.86
CA LEU A 151 -1.80 -5.19 12.24
C LEU A 151 -1.86 -6.33 13.26
N ALA A 152 -1.45 -6.06 14.49
CA ALA A 152 -1.49 -7.04 15.58
C ALA A 152 -1.52 -6.33 16.94
N ILE A 153 -2.04 -7.03 17.95
CA ILE A 153 -1.99 -6.64 19.34
C ILE A 153 -1.79 -7.90 20.20
N ASP A 154 -0.82 -7.84 21.10
CA ASP A 154 -0.58 -8.91 22.07
C ASP A 154 -1.60 -8.77 23.21
N ALA A 155 -2.60 -9.64 23.24
CA ALA A 155 -3.62 -9.71 24.27
C ALA A 155 -3.88 -11.17 24.67
N THR A 156 -4.24 -11.37 25.93
CA THR A 156 -4.64 -12.69 26.40
C THR A 156 -5.90 -13.17 25.64
N PRO A 157 -5.89 -14.38 25.08
CA PRO A 157 -7.09 -14.95 24.44
C PRO A 157 -8.27 -14.97 25.40
N VAL A 158 -9.47 -14.66 24.89
CA VAL A 158 -10.70 -14.55 25.74
C VAL A 158 -10.92 -15.81 26.57
N ALA A 159 -10.63 -16.99 26.03
CA ALA A 159 -10.77 -18.28 26.72
C ALA A 159 -9.79 -18.48 27.89
N GLU A 160 -8.70 -17.71 27.91
CA GLU A 160 -7.64 -17.76 28.92
C GLU A 160 -7.67 -16.58 29.87
N ALA A 161 -8.65 -15.68 29.70
CA ALA A 161 -8.75 -14.46 30.49
C ALA A 161 -8.99 -14.77 31.98
N ILE A 162 -8.22 -14.08 32.82
CA ILE A 162 -8.34 -14.12 34.28
C ILE A 162 -8.44 -12.68 34.82
N ASN A 163 -8.76 -12.53 36.11
CA ASN A 163 -8.99 -11.23 36.74
C ASN A 163 -7.67 -10.49 37.06
N ILE A 164 -6.90 -10.12 36.02
CA ILE A 164 -5.65 -9.34 36.15
C ILE A 164 -5.72 -8.04 35.36
N LEU A 165 -4.91 -7.06 35.78
CA LEU A 165 -4.53 -5.85 35.06
C LEU A 165 -3.16 -6.15 34.44
N PRO A 166 -3.03 -6.32 33.10
CA PRO A 166 -1.74 -6.56 32.47
C PRO A 166 -0.82 -5.36 32.62
N SER A 167 0.45 -5.63 32.86
CA SER A 167 1.50 -4.59 33.09
C SER A 167 2.11 -4.08 31.78
N VAL A 168 2.04 -4.86 30.71
CA VAL A 168 2.60 -4.56 29.39
C VAL A 168 1.64 -4.99 28.29
N CYS A 169 1.62 -4.24 27.21
CA CYS A 169 0.93 -4.57 25.97
C CYS A 169 1.78 -4.14 24.78
N ARG A 170 1.77 -4.93 23.70
CA ARG A 170 2.47 -4.63 22.45
C ARG A 170 1.48 -4.60 21.31
N ALA A 171 1.74 -3.72 20.34
CA ALA A 171 0.97 -3.69 19.09
C ALA A 171 1.90 -3.43 17.91
N LYS A 172 1.57 -3.97 16.74
CA LYS A 172 2.20 -3.65 15.47
C LYS A 172 1.30 -2.71 14.69
N VAL A 173 1.84 -1.57 14.30
CA VAL A 173 1.14 -0.54 13.52
C VAL A 173 1.77 -0.47 12.15
N GLY A 174 0.96 -0.65 11.10
CA GLY A 174 1.35 -0.49 9.71
C GLY A 174 0.96 0.88 9.19
N LEU A 175 1.85 1.46 8.41
CA LEU A 175 1.68 2.73 7.71
C LEU A 175 1.81 2.50 6.20
N ARG A 176 0.84 2.95 5.43
CA ARG A 176 1.00 3.13 3.99
C ARG A 176 1.43 4.56 3.72
N VAL A 177 2.60 4.71 3.11
CA VAL A 177 3.22 6.00 2.79
C VAL A 177 2.69 6.51 1.46
N ALA A 178 2.23 7.76 1.42
CA ALA A 178 1.70 8.35 0.20
C ALA A 178 2.79 8.51 -0.89
N PRO A 179 2.43 8.46 -2.19
CA PRO A 179 3.36 8.66 -3.30
C PRO A 179 4.15 9.96 -3.16
N GLY A 180 5.46 9.90 -3.42
CA GLY A 180 6.36 11.06 -3.27
C GLY A 180 6.79 11.38 -1.84
N GLY A 181 6.26 10.65 -0.84
CA GLY A 181 6.70 10.76 0.55
C GLY A 181 8.02 10.04 0.82
N ASP A 182 8.56 10.26 2.02
CA ASP A 182 9.74 9.56 2.54
C ASP A 182 9.30 8.61 3.65
N ALA A 183 9.45 7.29 3.39
CA ALA A 183 8.99 6.26 4.32
C ALA A 183 9.68 6.35 5.69
N THR A 184 10.92 6.80 5.74
CA THR A 184 11.66 6.96 7.00
C THR A 184 11.13 8.16 7.79
N GLN A 185 10.90 9.29 7.13
CA GLN A 185 10.36 10.49 7.79
C GLN A 185 8.93 10.27 8.27
N ASP A 186 8.08 9.65 7.45
CA ASP A 186 6.70 9.35 7.83
C ASP A 186 6.65 8.35 8.99
N LEU A 187 7.55 7.35 9.00
CA LEU A 187 7.64 6.40 10.11
C LEU A 187 8.13 7.08 11.39
N GLU A 188 9.09 8.00 11.31
CA GLU A 188 9.53 8.80 12.47
C GLU A 188 8.38 9.66 13.02
N ALA A 189 7.56 10.27 12.16
CA ALA A 189 6.39 11.03 12.57
C ALA A 189 5.36 10.15 13.31
N LEU A 190 5.10 8.94 12.80
CA LEU A 190 4.24 7.95 13.48
C LEU A 190 4.81 7.57 14.86
N MET A 191 6.10 7.27 14.94
CA MET A 191 6.75 6.87 16.19
C MET A 191 6.71 8.00 17.22
N GLU A 192 6.92 9.24 16.81
CA GLU A 192 6.82 10.41 17.69
C GLU A 192 5.39 10.63 18.16
N HIS A 193 4.40 10.45 17.28
CA HIS A 193 2.98 10.50 17.69
C HIS A 193 2.69 9.47 18.78
N LEU A 194 3.11 8.23 18.61
CA LEU A 194 2.89 7.16 19.61
C LEU A 194 3.55 7.48 20.94
N ARG A 195 4.76 8.07 20.96
CA ARG A 195 5.45 8.46 22.20
C ARG A 195 4.76 9.62 22.90
N THR A 196 4.34 10.63 22.14
CA THR A 196 3.79 11.87 22.71
C THR A 196 2.32 11.75 23.16
N HIS A 197 1.58 10.79 22.62
CA HIS A 197 0.18 10.53 22.99
C HIS A 197 0.01 9.41 24.03
N ALA A 198 1.07 9.01 24.70
CA ALA A 198 1.01 8.00 25.76
C ALA A 198 -0.01 8.36 26.85
N PRO A 199 -1.11 7.60 27.01
CA PRO A 199 -2.12 7.91 28.01
C PRO A 199 -1.60 7.66 29.43
N TYR A 200 -2.06 8.44 30.38
CA TYR A 200 -1.75 8.30 31.81
C TYR A 200 -0.26 8.39 32.16
N GLY A 201 0.58 8.92 31.27
CA GLY A 201 2.03 8.93 31.47
C GLY A 201 2.67 7.55 31.39
N ALA A 202 2.05 6.60 30.70
CA ALA A 202 2.61 5.26 30.47
C ALA A 202 3.96 5.33 29.78
N GLN A 203 4.83 4.37 30.08
CA GLN A 203 6.10 4.23 29.38
C GLN A 203 5.86 3.60 27.99
N VAL A 204 6.33 4.28 26.96
CA VAL A 204 6.19 3.82 25.56
C VAL A 204 7.55 3.68 24.93
N GLU A 205 7.81 2.49 24.41
CA GLU A 205 8.97 2.18 23.56
C GLU A 205 8.45 1.84 22.17
N VAL A 206 9.05 2.44 21.11
CA VAL A 206 8.67 2.16 19.73
C VAL A 206 9.89 1.70 18.97
N THR A 207 9.80 0.50 18.40
CA THR A 207 10.85 -0.14 17.62
C THR A 207 10.49 -0.07 16.13
N LEU A 208 11.45 0.34 15.32
CA LEU A 208 11.35 0.34 13.85
C LEU A 208 11.11 -1.07 13.31
N GLY A 209 10.21 -1.19 12.35
CA GLY A 209 10.04 -2.35 11.51
C GLY A 209 10.58 -2.13 10.10
N GLU A 210 9.84 -2.57 9.10
CA GLU A 210 10.19 -2.41 7.70
C GLU A 210 9.85 -1.01 7.18
N ALA A 211 10.58 -0.56 6.14
CA ALA A 211 10.27 0.66 5.42
C ALA A 211 10.60 0.47 3.93
N GLY A 212 9.57 0.52 3.07
CA GLY A 212 9.66 0.46 1.62
C GLY A 212 9.16 1.75 0.99
N ALA A 213 9.93 2.29 0.06
CA ALA A 213 9.64 3.57 -0.57
C ALA A 213 8.34 3.53 -1.40
N PRO A 214 7.56 4.62 -1.42
CA PRO A 214 6.48 4.81 -2.37
C PRO A 214 7.05 5.11 -3.77
N GLY A 215 6.21 4.89 -4.81
CA GLY A 215 6.57 5.16 -6.20
C GLY A 215 5.67 6.17 -6.87
N VAL A 216 6.24 6.97 -7.77
CA VAL A 216 5.50 7.80 -8.74
C VAL A 216 5.96 7.39 -10.12
N VAL A 217 5.03 7.02 -10.99
CA VAL A 217 5.27 6.55 -12.35
C VAL A 217 4.55 7.49 -13.32
N PRO A 218 5.20 8.56 -13.78
CA PRO A 218 4.56 9.52 -14.68
C PRO A 218 4.15 8.86 -16.00
N PHE A 219 2.88 9.02 -16.38
CA PHE A 219 2.38 8.57 -17.68
C PHE A 219 2.32 9.75 -18.64
N GLU A 220 3.49 10.19 -19.09
CA GLU A 220 3.68 11.36 -19.96
C GLU A 220 4.87 11.20 -20.91
N GLY A 221 4.96 12.07 -21.91
CA GLY A 221 6.01 12.02 -22.91
C GLY A 221 5.75 11.06 -24.07
N PRO A 222 6.72 10.94 -25.01
CA PRO A 222 6.51 10.27 -26.28
C PRO A 222 6.18 8.77 -26.16
N TYR A 223 6.74 8.09 -25.19
CA TYR A 223 6.50 6.65 -24.98
C TYR A 223 5.14 6.39 -24.34
N ALA A 224 4.69 7.26 -23.44
CA ALA A 224 3.34 7.21 -22.88
C ALA A 224 2.28 7.47 -23.96
N GLU A 225 2.55 8.39 -24.91
CA GLU A 225 1.64 8.62 -26.04
C GLU A 225 1.55 7.41 -26.96
N ILE A 226 2.65 6.70 -27.24
CA ILE A 226 2.64 5.44 -27.98
C ILE A 226 1.79 4.39 -27.23
N ALA A 227 1.97 4.27 -25.91
CA ALA A 227 1.18 3.36 -25.09
C ALA A 227 -0.31 3.74 -25.11
N ASN A 228 -0.66 5.02 -24.97
CA ASN A 228 -2.03 5.50 -25.03
C ASN A 228 -2.72 5.15 -26.36
N GLN A 229 -2.01 5.30 -27.49
CA GLN A 229 -2.52 4.89 -28.80
C GLN A 229 -2.70 3.38 -28.90
N ALA A 230 -1.80 2.58 -28.31
CA ALA A 230 -1.92 1.13 -28.25
C ALA A 230 -3.16 0.69 -27.44
N PHE A 231 -3.40 1.31 -26.28
CA PHE A 231 -4.61 1.08 -25.50
C PHE A 231 -5.88 1.42 -26.27
N LYS A 232 -5.94 2.59 -26.90
CA LYS A 232 -7.07 2.96 -27.77
C LYS A 232 -7.33 1.95 -28.88
N ALA A 233 -6.28 1.44 -29.51
CA ALA A 233 -6.43 0.48 -30.58
C ALA A 233 -6.87 -0.92 -30.11
N ALA A 234 -6.41 -1.36 -28.93
CA ALA A 234 -6.73 -2.67 -28.40
C ALA A 234 -8.05 -2.72 -27.62
N TRP A 235 -8.36 -1.65 -26.86
CA TRP A 235 -9.50 -1.60 -25.94
C TRP A 235 -10.65 -0.70 -26.42
N GLY A 236 -10.39 0.20 -27.36
CA GLY A 236 -11.35 1.19 -27.85
C GLY A 236 -11.45 2.44 -26.98
N THR A 237 -10.66 2.53 -25.92
CA THR A 237 -10.61 3.65 -24.98
C THR A 237 -9.19 3.94 -24.51
N GLU A 238 -8.96 5.09 -23.90
CA GLU A 238 -7.73 5.40 -23.17
C GLU A 238 -7.68 4.63 -21.85
N PRO A 239 -6.49 4.32 -21.32
CA PRO A 239 -6.38 3.72 -20.02
C PRO A 239 -6.70 4.73 -18.92
N VAL A 240 -7.35 4.26 -17.86
CA VAL A 240 -7.54 5.04 -16.63
C VAL A 240 -6.19 5.15 -15.91
N GLN A 241 -5.78 6.36 -15.57
CA GLN A 241 -4.61 6.56 -14.72
C GLN A 241 -5.02 6.37 -13.27
N MET A 242 -4.51 5.34 -12.63
CA MET A 242 -4.88 5.00 -11.27
C MET A 242 -3.65 4.78 -10.39
N GLY A 243 -3.87 4.87 -9.08
CA GLY A 243 -2.90 4.46 -8.09
C GLY A 243 -3.11 3.02 -7.63
N THR A 244 -2.12 2.46 -6.96
CA THR A 244 -2.30 1.24 -6.19
C THR A 244 -1.97 1.45 -4.72
N GLY A 245 -2.71 0.75 -3.86
CA GLY A 245 -2.47 0.76 -2.42
C GLY A 245 -1.27 -0.09 -2.00
N GLY A 246 -0.77 -0.95 -2.89
CA GLY A 246 0.40 -1.79 -2.67
C GLY A 246 1.70 -1.10 -3.07
N ALA A 247 2.81 -1.58 -2.51
CA ALA A 247 4.16 -1.26 -2.96
C ALA A 247 4.60 -2.36 -3.93
N ILE A 248 5.24 -1.97 -5.02
CA ILE A 248 5.95 -2.89 -5.92
C ILE A 248 7.41 -2.46 -5.90
N PRO A 249 8.24 -3.03 -5.03
CA PRO A 249 9.63 -2.60 -4.84
C PRO A 249 10.44 -2.60 -6.14
N LEU A 250 10.19 -3.56 -7.03
CA LEU A 250 10.81 -3.66 -8.33
C LEU A 250 10.72 -2.34 -9.14
N ILE A 251 9.57 -1.65 -9.11
CA ILE A 251 9.39 -0.41 -9.88
C ILE A 251 10.31 0.69 -9.37
N THR A 252 10.39 0.87 -8.05
CA THR A 252 11.27 1.87 -7.44
C THR A 252 12.75 1.56 -7.68
N ASP A 253 13.14 0.29 -7.60
CA ASP A 253 14.51 -0.17 -7.87
C ASP A 253 14.90 0.09 -9.33
N LEU A 254 14.00 -0.19 -10.28
CA LEU A 254 14.21 0.08 -11.70
C LEU A 254 14.33 1.58 -11.98
N GLN A 255 13.46 2.41 -11.39
CA GLN A 255 13.54 3.86 -11.54
C GLN A 255 14.83 4.46 -10.97
N HIS A 256 15.30 3.96 -9.83
CA HIS A 256 16.58 4.39 -9.25
C HIS A 256 17.77 3.95 -10.10
N THR A 257 17.72 2.74 -10.65
CA THR A 257 18.83 2.19 -11.44
C THR A 257 18.89 2.78 -12.84
N PHE A 258 17.73 3.06 -13.44
CA PHE A 258 17.57 3.56 -14.81
C PHE A 258 16.74 4.88 -14.84
N PRO A 259 17.24 5.97 -14.26
CA PRO A 259 16.47 7.21 -14.08
C PRO A 259 16.10 7.90 -15.40
N GLN A 260 16.64 7.46 -16.54
CA GLN A 260 16.31 8.00 -17.86
C GLN A 260 15.27 7.14 -18.59
N ALA A 261 14.99 5.93 -18.08
CA ALA A 261 13.99 5.06 -18.69
C ALA A 261 12.57 5.54 -18.36
N THR A 262 11.68 5.47 -19.35
CA THR A 262 10.25 5.61 -19.09
C THR A 262 9.72 4.27 -18.57
N VAL A 263 9.17 4.27 -17.36
CA VAL A 263 8.51 3.09 -16.82
C VAL A 263 7.02 3.15 -17.14
N LEU A 264 6.48 2.08 -17.69
CA LEU A 264 5.05 1.88 -17.94
C LEU A 264 4.58 0.70 -17.10
N VAL A 265 3.58 0.91 -16.26
CA VAL A 265 3.00 -0.16 -15.43
C VAL A 265 1.62 -0.48 -15.97
N THR A 266 1.52 -1.63 -16.64
CA THR A 266 0.31 -2.10 -17.32
C THR A 266 -0.37 -3.20 -16.52
N ALA A 267 -1.63 -3.46 -16.84
CA ALA A 267 -2.48 -4.37 -16.09
C ALA A 267 -2.91 -5.59 -16.92
N VAL A 268 -3.05 -6.71 -16.25
CA VAL A 268 -3.55 -7.96 -16.83
C VAL A 268 -4.83 -8.43 -16.13
N THR A 269 -4.89 -8.27 -14.82
CA THR A 269 -6.02 -8.66 -13.97
C THR A 269 -7.09 -7.56 -13.90
N ASP A 270 -8.21 -7.85 -13.27
CA ASP A 270 -9.32 -6.94 -13.02
C ASP A 270 -9.83 -7.11 -11.58
N PRO A 271 -10.72 -6.24 -11.07
CA PRO A 271 -11.21 -6.31 -9.69
C PRO A 271 -11.90 -7.63 -9.31
N ASP A 272 -12.46 -8.35 -10.29
CA ASP A 272 -13.12 -9.64 -10.07
C ASP A 272 -12.13 -10.83 -10.05
N SER A 273 -10.87 -10.58 -10.38
CA SER A 273 -9.83 -11.62 -10.45
C SER A 273 -9.51 -12.28 -9.11
N ARG A 274 -9.84 -11.65 -7.98
CA ARG A 274 -9.60 -12.15 -6.62
C ARG A 274 -8.14 -12.52 -6.36
N MET A 275 -7.21 -11.66 -6.79
CA MET A 275 -5.78 -11.87 -6.58
C MET A 275 -5.48 -12.26 -5.13
N HIS A 276 -4.60 -13.25 -4.93
CA HIS A 276 -4.25 -13.86 -3.63
C HIS A 276 -5.42 -14.51 -2.89
N GLY A 277 -6.60 -14.63 -3.53
CA GLY A 277 -7.81 -15.20 -2.94
C GLY A 277 -8.09 -16.64 -3.43
N LEU A 278 -9.13 -17.24 -2.85
CA LEU A 278 -9.69 -18.49 -3.36
C LEU A 278 -10.41 -18.21 -4.69
N ASP A 279 -10.30 -19.18 -5.62
CA ASP A 279 -10.89 -19.09 -6.96
C ASP A 279 -10.39 -17.88 -7.77
N GLU A 280 -9.09 -17.56 -7.65
CA GLU A 280 -8.43 -16.58 -8.49
C GLU A 280 -8.68 -16.88 -9.97
N SER A 281 -8.96 -15.83 -10.75
CA SER A 281 -9.39 -15.97 -12.13
C SER A 281 -8.79 -14.89 -13.03
N LEU A 282 -8.88 -15.11 -14.34
CA LEU A 282 -8.43 -14.18 -15.35
C LEU A 282 -9.51 -14.03 -16.44
N HIS A 283 -9.92 -12.79 -16.74
CA HIS A 283 -10.84 -12.51 -17.82
C HIS A 283 -10.14 -12.66 -19.20
N LEU A 284 -10.46 -13.75 -19.91
CA LEU A 284 -9.74 -14.09 -21.15
C LEU A 284 -9.90 -13.06 -22.28
N GLY A 285 -11.01 -12.30 -22.28
CA GLY A 285 -11.22 -11.20 -23.23
C GLY A 285 -10.21 -10.08 -23.02
N ASP A 286 -10.03 -9.66 -21.78
CA ASP A 286 -9.12 -8.59 -21.41
C ASP A 286 -7.65 -9.04 -21.49
N PHE A 287 -7.35 -10.27 -21.15
CA PHE A 287 -6.02 -10.85 -21.38
C PHE A 287 -5.59 -10.77 -22.85
N ARG A 288 -6.50 -11.05 -23.80
CA ARG A 288 -6.22 -10.89 -25.24
C ARG A 288 -5.95 -9.44 -25.62
N LYS A 289 -6.71 -8.49 -25.05
CA LYS A 289 -6.51 -7.06 -25.27
C LYS A 289 -5.18 -6.60 -24.67
N ALA A 290 -4.81 -7.07 -23.47
CA ALA A 290 -3.52 -6.79 -22.84
C ALA A 290 -2.36 -7.27 -23.74
N ILE A 291 -2.39 -8.51 -24.22
CA ILE A 291 -1.40 -9.03 -25.17
C ILE A 291 -1.31 -8.15 -26.43
N LEU A 292 -2.46 -7.74 -26.98
CA LEU A 292 -2.48 -6.86 -28.15
C LEU A 292 -1.90 -5.48 -27.84
N THR A 293 -2.18 -4.92 -26.66
CA THR A 293 -1.64 -3.65 -26.23
C THR A 293 -0.12 -3.70 -26.16
N GLU A 294 0.47 -4.71 -25.51
CA GLU A 294 1.92 -4.87 -25.42
C GLU A 294 2.56 -5.03 -26.82
N ALA A 295 1.94 -5.81 -27.68
CA ALA A 295 2.43 -5.96 -29.07
C ALA A 295 2.39 -4.64 -29.85
N LEU A 296 1.34 -3.81 -29.66
CA LEU A 296 1.21 -2.52 -30.31
C LEU A 296 2.18 -1.47 -29.73
N ILE A 297 2.44 -1.50 -28.41
CA ILE A 297 3.46 -0.68 -27.76
C ILE A 297 4.83 -0.97 -28.39
N LEU A 298 5.23 -2.25 -28.45
CA LEU A 298 6.48 -2.67 -29.08
C LEU A 298 6.56 -2.25 -30.55
N ALA A 299 5.49 -2.43 -31.31
CA ALA A 299 5.44 -2.02 -32.72
C ALA A 299 5.52 -0.50 -32.91
N GLY A 300 4.93 0.28 -32.01
CA GLY A 300 5.00 1.74 -32.00
C GLY A 300 6.41 2.26 -31.73
N MET A 301 7.11 1.61 -30.79
CA MET A 301 8.50 1.95 -30.45
C MET A 301 9.53 1.52 -31.52
N ALA A 302 9.17 0.61 -32.42
CA ALA A 302 10.06 0.15 -33.48
C ALA A 302 10.22 1.17 -34.66
N LYS A 303 9.41 2.21 -34.68
CA LYS A 303 9.43 3.27 -35.72
C LYS A 303 10.40 4.39 -35.34
#